data_8391c2d8f4904f320798e414980af0f3
#
_entry.id   8391c2d8f4904f320798e414980af0f3
#
_cell.length_a   1.000
_cell.length_b   1.000
_cell.length_c   1.000
_cell.angle_alpha   90.00
_cell.angle_beta   90.00
_cell.angle_gamma   90.00
#
_symmetry.space_group_name_H-M   'P 1'
#
loop_
_entity.id
_entity.type
_entity.pdbx_description
1 polymer ?
#
loop_
_entity_poly.entity_id
_entity_poly.type
_entity_poly.pdbx_seq_one_letter_code
_entity_poly.pdbx_strand_id
1 'polypeptide(L)'
;HRSGHSFPTRRSSDLLVLSTKIFWGGDGPNAKGLSRKHIIEGTQASLGRLGTDYVDLLFCHRPDLDTPIEETVRAMNHCIDRGWAFYWGTSEWSASQIQEAWDVAERLDLIGPTMEQPHYNLFERQKVGTDYLPLYEKYGLGLTTWSPLASGVLTGKYSGAKVPEGSRLGLKAYANLANIKLVQKRAEIDQADRLKPVAEDLGCSLAQLSVAWCLANKNVSSVILGASRPSQLKETLASRAVVPKLTPDVLARIEAAIAEPGAL
;
A
#
# COMPACT_ATOMS: atom_id res chain seq x y z
N HIS A 1 23.47 -1.23 31.23
CA HIS A 1 22.00 -1.30 31.41
C HIS A 1 21.31 -0.80 30.15
N ARG A 2 20.91 -1.72 29.26
CA ARG A 2 19.99 -1.40 28.18
C ARG A 2 18.59 -1.35 28.79
N SER A 3 17.98 -0.19 28.82
CA SER A 3 16.56 -0.04 29.13
C SER A 3 15.77 -0.70 27.97
N GLY A 4 15.30 -1.92 28.22
CA GLY A 4 14.52 -2.67 27.27
C GLY A 4 13.18 -1.99 27.01
N HIS A 5 13.01 -1.42 25.84
CA HIS A 5 11.71 -1.36 25.22
C HIS A 5 11.43 -2.80 24.77
N SER A 6 10.68 -3.53 25.59
CA SER A 6 10.27 -4.88 25.25
C SER A 6 9.34 -4.80 24.04
N PHE A 7 9.86 -5.13 22.87
CA PHE A 7 9.00 -5.66 21.81
C PHE A 7 8.19 -6.82 22.40
N PRO A 8 6.97 -7.04 21.89
CA PRO A 8 6.14 -8.13 22.36
C PRO A 8 6.97 -9.41 22.47
N THR A 9 6.83 -10.12 23.57
CA THR A 9 7.41 -11.45 23.76
C THR A 9 7.11 -12.33 22.54
N ARG A 10 7.93 -13.34 22.23
CA ARG A 10 7.74 -14.26 21.08
C ARG A 10 6.28 -14.65 20.79
N ARG A 11 5.42 -14.74 21.80
CA ARG A 11 3.99 -15.05 21.65
C ARG A 11 3.14 -13.94 21.02
N SER A 12 3.53 -12.68 21.13
CA SER A 12 2.80 -11.58 20.47
C SER A 12 3.32 -11.34 19.04
N SER A 13 4.56 -11.74 18.71
CA SER A 13 5.05 -11.74 17.32
C SER A 13 4.36 -12.81 16.46
N ASP A 14 3.90 -13.92 17.05
CA ASP A 14 3.14 -14.95 16.33
C ASP A 14 1.79 -14.46 15.79
N LEU A 15 1.30 -13.32 16.27
CA LEU A 15 0.05 -12.69 15.84
C LEU A 15 0.25 -11.48 14.95
N LEU A 16 1.48 -11.04 14.76
CA LEU A 16 1.83 -9.84 14.01
C LEU A 16 2.68 -10.21 12.78
N VAL A 17 2.41 -9.56 11.67
CA VAL A 17 3.26 -9.58 10.49
C VAL A 17 4.07 -8.28 10.47
N LEU A 18 5.36 -8.38 10.76
CA LEU A 18 6.27 -7.24 10.77
C LEU A 18 6.81 -6.98 9.37
N SER A 19 6.85 -5.72 8.95
CA SER A 19 7.39 -5.37 7.65
C SER A 19 8.26 -4.12 7.69
N THR A 20 9.25 -4.07 6.80
CA THR A 20 10.02 -2.85 6.53
C THR A 20 10.32 -2.73 5.05
N LYS A 21 10.83 -1.57 4.64
CA LYS A 21 11.10 -1.25 3.24
C LYS A 21 12.47 -0.62 3.09
N ILE A 22 13.15 -0.93 1.98
CA ILE A 22 14.46 -0.39 1.62
C ILE A 22 14.34 0.36 0.30
N PHE A 23 14.82 1.58 0.27
CA PHE A 23 15.07 2.44 -0.88
C PHE A 23 15.58 3.80 -0.43
N TRP A 24 14.83 4.49 0.48
CA TRP A 24 15.14 5.81 0.97
C TRP A 24 16.00 5.74 2.21
N GLY A 25 17.14 6.43 2.23
CA GLY A 25 18.06 6.39 3.37
C GLY A 25 18.76 7.73 3.70
N GLY A 26 18.46 8.78 2.95
CA GLY A 26 19.06 10.12 3.14
C GLY A 26 19.78 10.65 1.90
N ASP A 27 20.62 11.67 2.08
CA ASP A 27 21.26 12.43 1.01
C ASP A 27 22.72 11.99 0.75
N GLY A 28 23.21 11.02 1.48
CA GLY A 28 24.58 10.52 1.33
C GLY A 28 24.78 9.61 0.12
N PRO A 29 26.02 9.44 -0.35
CA PRO A 29 26.34 8.48 -1.39
C PRO A 29 25.92 7.06 -0.93
N ASN A 30 25.33 6.27 -1.82
CA ASN A 30 24.77 4.94 -1.54
C ASN A 30 23.64 4.91 -0.49
N ALA A 31 23.06 6.04 -0.11
CA ALA A 31 21.96 6.10 0.85
C ALA A 31 20.58 5.91 0.22
N LYS A 32 20.50 5.64 -1.08
CA LYS A 32 19.25 5.48 -1.85
C LYS A 32 19.39 4.38 -2.89
N GLY A 33 18.27 3.77 -3.27
CA GLY A 33 18.20 2.78 -4.33
C GLY A 33 18.17 1.34 -3.81
N LEU A 34 18.46 0.40 -4.71
CA LEU A 34 18.38 -1.05 -4.45
C LEU A 34 19.69 -1.78 -4.72
N SER A 35 20.83 -1.08 -4.68
CA SER A 35 22.12 -1.73 -4.75
C SER A 35 22.26 -2.77 -3.65
N ARG A 36 23.03 -3.81 -3.90
CA ARG A 36 23.33 -4.86 -2.90
C ARG A 36 23.78 -4.28 -1.56
N LYS A 37 24.69 -3.29 -1.62
CA LYS A 37 25.19 -2.60 -0.43
C LYS A 37 24.05 -1.96 0.36
N HIS A 38 23.22 -1.15 -0.31
CA HIS A 38 22.14 -0.42 0.35
C HIS A 38 21.04 -1.35 0.89
N ILE A 39 20.70 -2.43 0.18
CA ILE A 39 19.73 -3.43 0.67
C ILE A 39 20.24 -4.08 1.97
N ILE A 40 21.47 -4.55 1.99
CA ILE A 40 22.04 -5.27 3.15
C ILE A 40 22.17 -4.33 4.35
N GLU A 41 22.82 -3.19 4.19
CA GLU A 41 23.04 -2.24 5.28
C GLU A 41 21.74 -1.60 5.75
N GLY A 42 20.85 -1.25 4.83
CA GLY A 42 19.52 -0.69 5.12
C GLY A 42 18.61 -1.65 5.88
N THR A 43 18.70 -2.96 5.56
CA THR A 43 17.97 -4.01 6.29
C THR A 43 18.49 -4.12 7.72
N GLN A 44 19.78 -4.24 7.93
CA GLN A 44 20.38 -4.30 9.26
C GLN A 44 20.05 -3.05 10.10
N ALA A 45 20.17 -1.87 9.50
CA ALA A 45 19.81 -0.62 10.17
C ALA A 45 18.33 -0.54 10.54
N SER A 46 17.43 -1.09 9.69
CA SER A 46 16.00 -1.15 9.97
C SER A 46 15.70 -2.11 11.13
N LEU A 47 16.29 -3.29 11.15
CA LEU A 47 16.17 -4.25 12.25
C LEU A 47 16.65 -3.65 13.57
N GLY A 48 17.81 -2.96 13.55
CA GLY A 48 18.32 -2.26 14.72
C GLY A 48 17.37 -1.18 15.25
N ARG A 49 16.73 -0.38 14.37
CA ARG A 49 15.73 0.62 14.78
C ARG A 49 14.45 -0.01 15.30
N LEU A 50 14.02 -1.13 14.72
CA LEU A 50 12.85 -1.88 15.14
C LEU A 50 13.09 -2.66 16.45
N GLY A 51 14.35 -2.91 16.82
CA GLY A 51 14.71 -3.70 18.01
C GLY A 51 14.38 -5.19 17.86
N THR A 52 14.43 -5.71 16.63
CA THR A 52 14.16 -7.11 16.29
C THR A 52 15.29 -7.68 15.44
N ASP A 53 15.40 -9.00 15.40
CA ASP A 53 16.40 -9.70 14.59
C ASP A 53 15.87 -10.05 13.19
N TYR A 54 14.57 -9.92 12.94
CA TYR A 54 13.93 -10.25 11.68
C TYR A 54 12.70 -9.39 11.40
N VAL A 55 12.24 -9.41 10.16
CA VAL A 55 10.90 -9.02 9.73
C VAL A 55 10.27 -10.16 8.93
N ASP A 56 8.94 -10.24 8.93
CA ASP A 56 8.25 -11.23 8.11
C ASP A 56 8.35 -10.84 6.62
N LEU A 57 8.15 -9.55 6.32
CA LEU A 57 8.12 -9.04 4.95
C LEU A 57 9.13 -7.92 4.76
N LEU A 58 10.03 -8.09 3.78
CA LEU A 58 10.98 -7.07 3.36
C LEU A 58 10.63 -6.57 1.95
N PHE A 59 10.44 -5.26 1.79
CA PHE A 59 10.03 -4.67 0.52
C PHE A 59 11.13 -3.83 -0.14
N CYS A 60 11.28 -3.97 -1.46
CA CYS A 60 11.87 -2.95 -2.31
C CYS A 60 10.86 -1.79 -2.44
N HIS A 61 11.12 -0.65 -1.77
CA HIS A 61 10.12 0.43 -1.62
C HIS A 61 9.75 1.13 -2.93
N ARG A 62 10.63 1.11 -3.92
CA ARG A 62 10.43 1.63 -5.28
C ARG A 62 11.29 0.85 -6.25
N PRO A 63 10.98 0.85 -7.55
CA PRO A 63 11.90 0.35 -8.57
C PRO A 63 13.15 1.25 -8.62
N ASP A 64 14.30 0.63 -8.86
CA ASP A 64 15.56 1.30 -9.08
C ASP A 64 16.03 1.03 -10.50
N LEU A 65 16.03 2.08 -11.34
CA LEU A 65 16.41 1.95 -12.74
C LEU A 65 17.94 1.97 -12.95
N ASP A 66 18.68 2.36 -11.93
CA ASP A 66 20.13 2.44 -11.96
C ASP A 66 20.82 1.14 -11.49
N THR A 67 20.04 0.24 -10.86
CA THR A 67 20.54 -1.05 -10.36
C THR A 67 19.91 -2.20 -11.16
N PRO A 68 20.71 -3.11 -11.72
CA PRO A 68 20.18 -4.31 -12.39
C PRO A 68 19.28 -5.14 -11.45
N ILE A 69 18.13 -5.59 -11.95
CA ILE A 69 17.16 -6.38 -11.14
C ILE A 69 17.83 -7.65 -10.57
N GLU A 70 18.76 -8.28 -11.29
CA GLU A 70 19.50 -9.44 -10.78
C GLU A 70 20.27 -9.11 -9.48
N GLU A 71 20.89 -7.94 -9.37
CA GLU A 71 21.60 -7.53 -8.16
C GLU A 71 20.61 -7.41 -6.99
N THR A 72 19.45 -6.79 -7.23
CA THR A 72 18.37 -6.66 -6.25
C THR A 72 17.87 -8.04 -5.79
N VAL A 73 17.55 -8.94 -6.73
CA VAL A 73 17.06 -10.31 -6.41
C VAL A 73 18.07 -11.06 -5.55
N ARG A 74 19.37 -11.04 -5.92
CA ARG A 74 20.44 -11.68 -5.13
C ARG A 74 20.60 -11.06 -3.74
N ALA A 75 20.44 -9.75 -3.61
CA ALA A 75 20.54 -9.06 -2.32
C ALA A 75 19.38 -9.37 -1.40
N MET A 76 18.14 -9.43 -1.93
CA MET A 76 16.96 -9.79 -1.16
C MET A 76 17.02 -11.26 -0.70
N ASN A 77 17.47 -12.18 -1.55
CA ASN A 77 17.70 -13.57 -1.17
C ASN A 77 18.79 -13.69 -0.08
N HIS A 78 19.88 -12.92 -0.17
CA HIS A 78 20.86 -12.87 0.91
C HIS A 78 20.21 -12.47 2.26
N CYS A 79 19.29 -11.52 2.28
CA CYS A 79 18.56 -11.16 3.51
C CYS A 79 17.71 -12.32 4.05
N ILE A 80 17.11 -13.12 3.17
CA ILE A 80 16.37 -14.33 3.56
C ILE A 80 17.33 -15.39 4.11
N ASP A 81 18.41 -15.69 3.43
CA ASP A 81 19.42 -16.68 3.85
C ASP A 81 20.04 -16.33 5.22
N ARG A 82 20.15 -15.04 5.53
CA ARG A 82 20.60 -14.54 6.84
C ARG A 82 19.52 -14.60 7.93
N GLY A 83 18.29 -14.98 7.58
CA GLY A 83 17.16 -15.00 8.50
C GLY A 83 16.67 -13.60 8.92
N TRP A 84 17.01 -12.56 8.16
CA TRP A 84 16.57 -11.19 8.43
C TRP A 84 15.18 -10.89 7.90
N ALA A 85 14.73 -11.66 6.93
CA ALA A 85 13.36 -11.62 6.39
C ALA A 85 12.91 -13.04 6.04
N PHE A 86 11.60 -13.31 6.11
CA PHE A 86 11.05 -14.59 5.65
C PHE A 86 10.61 -14.53 4.19
N TYR A 87 10.05 -13.40 3.78
CA TYR A 87 9.59 -13.16 2.41
C TYR A 87 10.04 -11.78 1.95
N TRP A 88 10.19 -11.63 0.64
CA TRP A 88 10.45 -10.33 0.06
C TRP A 88 9.45 -9.99 -1.04
N GLY A 89 9.28 -8.71 -1.30
CA GLY A 89 8.40 -8.20 -2.33
C GLY A 89 8.78 -6.79 -2.77
N THR A 90 7.90 -6.21 -3.55
CA THR A 90 8.12 -4.94 -4.22
C THR A 90 7.02 -3.93 -3.86
N SER A 91 7.23 -2.65 -4.16
CA SER A 91 6.24 -1.61 -4.01
C SER A 91 6.32 -0.64 -5.18
N GLU A 92 5.19 -0.42 -5.84
CA GLU A 92 5.05 0.43 -7.01
C GLU A 92 5.83 -0.05 -8.27
N TRP A 93 6.27 -1.29 -8.30
CA TRP A 93 6.88 -1.87 -9.49
C TRP A 93 5.84 -2.09 -10.59
N SER A 94 6.26 -2.05 -11.85
CA SER A 94 5.42 -2.46 -12.97
C SER A 94 5.31 -3.98 -13.05
N ALA A 95 4.29 -4.47 -13.73
CA ALA A 95 4.13 -5.91 -13.98
C ALA A 95 5.37 -6.51 -14.68
N SER A 96 5.95 -5.79 -15.64
CA SER A 96 7.16 -6.23 -16.34
C SER A 96 8.38 -6.33 -15.41
N GLN A 97 8.56 -5.39 -14.50
CA GLN A 97 9.67 -5.43 -13.53
C GLN A 97 9.51 -6.59 -12.53
N ILE A 98 8.29 -6.85 -12.07
CA ILE A 98 8.02 -8.00 -11.20
C ILE A 98 8.25 -9.31 -11.96
N GLN A 99 7.82 -9.39 -13.23
CA GLN A 99 8.06 -10.55 -14.10
C GLN A 99 9.56 -10.78 -14.30
N GLU A 100 10.34 -9.73 -14.60
CA GLU A 100 11.79 -9.82 -14.75
C GLU A 100 12.47 -10.31 -13.46
N ALA A 101 12.01 -9.84 -12.29
CA ALA A 101 12.55 -10.32 -11.01
C ALA A 101 12.26 -11.82 -10.80
N TRP A 102 11.11 -12.31 -11.22
CA TRP A 102 10.76 -13.73 -11.22
C TRP A 102 11.59 -14.54 -12.21
N ASP A 103 11.77 -14.05 -13.45
CA ASP A 103 12.59 -14.73 -14.48
C ASP A 103 14.06 -14.85 -14.02
N VAL A 104 14.57 -13.83 -13.35
CA VAL A 104 15.90 -13.89 -12.69
C VAL A 104 15.93 -14.92 -11.58
N ALA A 105 14.92 -14.92 -10.71
CA ALA A 105 14.86 -15.83 -9.58
C ALA A 105 14.78 -17.29 -10.06
N GLU A 106 13.91 -17.61 -11.01
CA GLU A 106 13.80 -18.95 -11.60
C GLU A 106 15.10 -19.40 -12.26
N ARG A 107 15.76 -18.54 -13.03
CA ARG A 107 17.04 -18.84 -13.71
C ARG A 107 18.17 -19.14 -12.74
N LEU A 108 18.14 -18.55 -11.55
CA LEU A 108 19.23 -18.64 -10.55
C LEU A 108 18.89 -19.55 -9.36
N ASP A 109 17.75 -20.24 -9.40
CA ASP A 109 17.24 -21.06 -8.29
C ASP A 109 17.13 -20.24 -6.98
N LEU A 110 16.55 -19.05 -7.09
CA LEU A 110 16.33 -18.10 -6.00
C LEU A 110 14.83 -17.89 -5.74
N ILE A 111 14.51 -17.29 -4.61
CA ILE A 111 13.14 -16.92 -4.24
C ILE A 111 12.78 -15.61 -4.94
N GLY A 112 11.67 -15.60 -5.70
CA GLY A 112 11.11 -14.42 -6.33
C GLY A 112 10.28 -13.55 -5.38
N PRO A 113 9.83 -12.34 -5.82
CA PRO A 113 9.00 -11.45 -5.01
C PRO A 113 7.59 -12.02 -4.83
N THR A 114 7.23 -12.41 -3.60
CA THR A 114 5.95 -13.06 -3.32
C THR A 114 4.79 -12.07 -3.12
N MET A 115 5.09 -10.80 -2.94
CA MET A 115 4.07 -9.77 -2.73
C MET A 115 4.47 -8.43 -3.34
N GLU A 116 3.44 -7.63 -3.65
CA GLU A 116 3.56 -6.24 -4.11
C GLU A 116 2.76 -5.32 -3.20
N GLN A 117 3.25 -4.10 -3.00
CA GLN A 117 2.54 -3.05 -2.27
C GLN A 117 2.17 -1.89 -3.20
N PRO A 118 1.06 -2.00 -3.95
CA PRO A 118 0.63 -0.97 -4.90
C PRO A 118 -0.25 0.09 -4.26
N HIS A 119 -0.27 1.28 -4.86
CA HIS A 119 -1.35 2.26 -4.68
C HIS A 119 -2.65 1.66 -5.21
N TYR A 120 -3.68 1.60 -4.35
CA TYR A 120 -4.96 1.02 -4.76
C TYR A 120 -6.14 1.65 -4.00
N ASN A 121 -7.06 2.19 -4.76
CA ASN A 121 -8.32 2.74 -4.28
C ASN A 121 -9.28 2.89 -5.48
N LEU A 122 -10.46 3.44 -5.25
CA LEU A 122 -11.49 3.62 -6.30
C LEU A 122 -11.04 4.44 -7.50
N PHE A 123 -9.99 5.26 -7.38
CA PHE A 123 -9.46 6.09 -8.48
C PHE A 123 -8.21 5.47 -9.12
N GLU A 124 -7.42 4.73 -8.36
CA GLU A 124 -6.16 4.11 -8.80
C GLU A 124 -6.33 2.58 -8.86
N ARG A 125 -6.70 2.06 -10.03
CA ARG A 125 -7.13 0.66 -10.19
C ARG A 125 -6.36 -0.12 -11.22
N GLN A 126 -5.71 0.57 -12.16
CA GLN A 126 -5.13 -0.02 -13.37
C GLN A 126 -4.15 -1.16 -13.04
N LYS A 127 -3.16 -0.91 -12.20
CA LYS A 127 -2.16 -1.92 -11.84
C LYS A 127 -2.81 -3.19 -11.28
N VAL A 128 -3.67 -3.02 -10.27
CA VAL A 128 -4.26 -4.15 -9.55
C VAL A 128 -5.33 -4.87 -10.36
N GLY A 129 -6.16 -4.13 -11.08
CA GLY A 129 -7.30 -4.68 -11.81
C GLY A 129 -6.97 -5.17 -13.23
N THR A 130 -5.81 -4.80 -13.77
CA THR A 130 -5.45 -5.11 -15.15
C THR A 130 -4.01 -5.59 -15.27
N ASP A 131 -3.03 -4.77 -14.90
CA ASP A 131 -1.63 -5.03 -15.23
C ASP A 131 -1.07 -6.25 -14.51
N TYR A 132 -1.51 -6.49 -13.26
CA TYR A 132 -1.02 -7.61 -12.43
C TYR A 132 -1.81 -8.92 -12.62
N LEU A 133 -2.87 -8.95 -13.43
CA LEU A 133 -3.68 -10.16 -13.63
C LEU A 133 -2.85 -11.41 -13.96
N PRO A 134 -1.88 -11.35 -14.90
CA PRO A 134 -1.06 -12.53 -15.21
C PRO A 134 -0.17 -12.99 -14.05
N LEU A 135 0.23 -12.06 -13.16
CA LEU A 135 1.13 -12.36 -12.04
C LEU A 135 0.41 -13.09 -10.91
N TYR A 136 -0.90 -12.85 -10.72
CA TYR A 136 -1.68 -13.56 -9.72
C TYR A 136 -1.78 -15.05 -10.03
N GLU A 137 -2.06 -15.37 -11.30
CA GLU A 137 -2.20 -16.75 -11.73
C GLU A 137 -0.85 -17.48 -11.77
N LYS A 138 0.17 -16.82 -12.36
CA LYS A 138 1.48 -17.44 -12.58
C LYS A 138 2.28 -17.62 -11.30
N TYR A 139 2.25 -16.62 -10.40
CA TYR A 139 3.15 -16.58 -9.24
C TYR A 139 2.43 -16.53 -7.89
N GLY A 140 1.10 -16.49 -7.87
CA GLY A 140 0.36 -16.34 -6.63
C GLY A 140 0.64 -15.00 -5.93
N LEU A 141 0.92 -13.92 -6.70
CA LEU A 141 1.31 -12.62 -6.16
C LEU A 141 0.26 -12.10 -5.17
N GLY A 142 0.65 -11.90 -3.91
CA GLY A 142 -0.19 -11.28 -2.89
C GLY A 142 -0.07 -9.76 -2.87
N LEU A 143 -1.13 -9.06 -2.47
CA LEU A 143 -1.12 -7.61 -2.39
C LEU A 143 -1.33 -7.09 -0.97
N THR A 144 -0.51 -6.09 -0.59
CA THR A 144 -0.72 -5.25 0.59
C THR A 144 -0.91 -3.81 0.13
N THR A 145 -2.15 -3.40 -0.11
CA THR A 145 -2.43 -2.13 -0.78
C THR A 145 -2.33 -0.93 0.15
N TRP A 146 -1.89 0.22 -0.37
CA TRP A 146 -1.79 1.46 0.40
C TRP A 146 -2.68 2.58 -0.17
N SER A 147 -2.98 3.57 0.68
CA SER A 147 -3.81 4.75 0.35
C SER A 147 -5.25 4.44 -0.11
N PRO A 148 -5.98 3.56 0.59
CA PRO A 148 -7.35 3.18 0.21
C PRO A 148 -8.33 4.34 0.23
N LEU A 149 -8.01 5.45 0.91
CA LEU A 149 -8.83 6.65 1.02
C LEU A 149 -8.35 7.83 0.18
N ALA A 150 -7.45 7.62 -0.79
CA ALA A 150 -6.94 8.65 -1.71
C ALA A 150 -6.53 9.97 -1.00
N SER A 151 -5.67 9.88 0.03
CA SER A 151 -5.28 11.00 0.89
C SER A 151 -6.44 11.68 1.63
N GLY A 152 -7.54 10.96 1.81
CA GLY A 152 -8.74 11.41 2.51
C GLY A 152 -9.84 11.96 1.61
N VAL A 153 -9.68 11.96 0.29
CA VAL A 153 -10.75 12.33 -0.66
C VAL A 153 -11.95 11.39 -0.50
N LEU A 154 -11.69 10.11 -0.45
CA LEU A 154 -12.70 9.05 -0.27
C LEU A 154 -13.30 8.98 1.15
N THR A 155 -13.11 9.99 1.98
CA THR A 155 -13.90 10.19 3.20
C THR A 155 -15.03 11.20 3.00
N GLY A 156 -15.10 11.87 1.84
CA GLY A 156 -16.05 12.92 1.55
C GLY A 156 -15.83 14.25 2.26
N LYS A 157 -14.75 14.39 3.06
CA LYS A 157 -14.49 15.59 3.87
C LYS A 157 -14.08 16.83 3.08
N TYR A 158 -13.67 16.66 1.81
CA TYR A 158 -13.26 17.78 0.95
C TYR A 158 -14.38 18.26 0.01
N SER A 159 -15.63 17.84 0.22
CA SER A 159 -16.78 18.29 -0.56
C SER A 159 -16.87 19.79 -0.61
N GLY A 160 -17.24 20.34 -1.78
CA GLY A 160 -17.27 21.78 -2.00
C GLY A 160 -15.91 22.46 -1.97
N ALA A 161 -14.82 21.69 -2.18
CA ALA A 161 -13.42 22.17 -2.17
C ALA A 161 -13.02 22.87 -0.86
N LYS A 162 -13.57 22.42 0.26
CA LYS A 162 -13.21 22.91 1.60
C LYS A 162 -12.09 22.05 2.20
N VAL A 163 -11.15 22.67 2.92
CA VAL A 163 -10.11 21.98 3.68
C VAL A 163 -10.46 22.05 5.17
N PRO A 164 -10.99 20.98 5.76
CA PRO A 164 -11.29 20.98 7.19
C PRO A 164 -10.01 21.10 8.02
N GLU A 165 -10.09 21.79 9.14
CA GLU A 165 -9.01 21.86 10.12
C GLU A 165 -8.63 20.46 10.62
N GLY A 166 -7.33 20.19 10.80
CA GLY A 166 -6.83 18.88 11.21
C GLY A 166 -6.91 17.80 10.13
N SER A 167 -7.37 18.13 8.89
CA SER A 167 -7.26 17.23 7.75
C SER A 167 -5.83 17.18 7.20
N ARG A 168 -5.49 16.13 6.45
CA ARG A 168 -4.14 15.98 5.86
C ARG A 168 -3.72 17.19 5.00
N LEU A 169 -4.64 17.72 4.17
CA LEU A 169 -4.37 18.91 3.35
C LEU A 169 -4.29 20.20 4.20
N GLY A 170 -4.88 20.22 5.40
CA GLY A 170 -4.82 21.32 6.34
C GLY A 170 -3.58 21.36 7.22
N LEU A 171 -2.67 20.36 7.13
CA LEU A 171 -1.40 20.37 7.87
C LEU A 171 -0.49 21.49 7.34
N LYS A 172 0.26 22.15 8.23
CA LYS A 172 1.21 23.21 7.88
C LYS A 172 2.17 22.81 6.75
N ALA A 173 2.62 21.57 6.71
CA ALA A 173 3.48 21.05 5.65
C ALA A 173 2.83 21.08 4.25
N TYR A 174 1.51 21.14 4.16
CA TYR A 174 0.75 21.19 2.91
C TYR A 174 0.02 22.53 2.68
N ALA A 175 0.09 23.48 3.60
CA ALA A 175 -0.69 24.71 3.56
C ALA A 175 -0.52 25.49 2.24
N ASN A 176 0.72 25.62 1.76
CA ASN A 176 1.03 26.29 0.50
C ASN A 176 0.61 25.51 -0.75
N LEU A 177 0.32 24.23 -0.63
CA LEU A 177 -0.06 23.32 -1.72
C LEU A 177 -1.53 22.90 -1.65
N ALA A 178 -2.23 23.23 -0.57
CA ALA A 178 -3.59 22.76 -0.33
C ALA A 178 -4.54 23.15 -1.47
N ASN A 179 -4.53 24.41 -1.88
CA ASN A 179 -5.38 24.90 -2.98
C ASN A 179 -5.01 24.25 -4.32
N ILE A 180 -3.71 24.12 -4.61
CA ILE A 180 -3.23 23.45 -5.83
C ILE A 180 -3.69 22.00 -5.83
N LYS A 181 -3.54 21.29 -4.71
CA LYS A 181 -3.97 19.89 -4.59
C LYS A 181 -5.48 19.72 -4.67
N LEU A 182 -6.26 20.68 -4.14
CA LEU A 182 -7.73 20.64 -4.29
C LEU A 182 -8.15 20.81 -5.75
N VAL A 183 -7.51 21.74 -6.48
CA VAL A 183 -7.79 21.93 -7.91
C VAL A 183 -7.41 20.66 -8.70
N GLN A 184 -6.22 20.11 -8.45
CA GLN A 184 -5.77 18.88 -9.10
C GLN A 184 -6.66 17.66 -8.80
N LYS A 185 -7.32 17.63 -7.64
CA LYS A 185 -8.20 16.55 -7.19
C LYS A 185 -9.69 16.86 -7.35
N ARG A 186 -10.04 17.87 -8.11
CA ARG A 186 -11.45 18.30 -8.27
C ARG A 186 -12.33 17.18 -8.78
N ALA A 187 -11.90 16.50 -9.84
CA ALA A 187 -12.65 15.37 -10.42
C ALA A 187 -12.83 14.24 -9.40
N GLU A 188 -11.76 13.87 -8.67
CA GLU A 188 -11.83 12.85 -7.62
C GLU A 188 -12.80 13.25 -6.48
N ILE A 189 -12.83 14.55 -6.11
CA ILE A 189 -13.75 15.06 -5.07
C ILE A 189 -15.20 14.95 -5.56
N ASP A 190 -15.47 15.35 -6.78
CA ASP A 190 -16.81 15.26 -7.38
C ASP A 190 -17.26 13.79 -7.54
N GLN A 191 -16.35 12.88 -7.89
CA GLN A 191 -16.60 11.43 -7.90
C GLN A 191 -16.89 10.91 -6.48
N ALA A 192 -16.12 11.32 -5.47
CA ALA A 192 -16.37 10.96 -4.08
C ALA A 192 -17.73 11.45 -3.59
N ASP A 193 -18.17 12.64 -4.01
CA ASP A 193 -19.49 13.15 -3.67
C ASP A 193 -20.61 12.32 -4.30
N ARG A 194 -20.45 11.83 -5.54
CA ARG A 194 -21.41 10.93 -6.18
C ARG A 194 -21.48 9.52 -5.54
N LEU A 195 -20.44 9.10 -4.83
CA LEU A 195 -20.42 7.83 -4.10
C LEU A 195 -21.17 7.87 -2.76
N LYS A 196 -21.42 9.06 -2.19
CA LYS A 196 -22.07 9.20 -0.88
C LYS A 196 -23.45 8.52 -0.80
N PRO A 197 -24.36 8.70 -1.77
CA PRO A 197 -25.66 8.02 -1.74
C PRO A 197 -25.53 6.50 -1.71
N VAL A 198 -24.52 5.92 -2.39
CA VAL A 198 -24.28 4.48 -2.36
C VAL A 198 -23.87 4.02 -0.96
N ALA A 199 -23.02 4.78 -0.28
CA ALA A 199 -22.60 4.47 1.09
C ALA A 199 -23.78 4.62 2.08
N GLU A 200 -24.60 5.66 1.94
CA GLU A 200 -25.77 5.91 2.78
C GLU A 200 -26.80 4.78 2.67
N ASP A 201 -27.10 4.30 1.45
CA ASP A 201 -28.02 3.17 1.21
C ASP A 201 -27.52 1.86 1.87
N LEU A 202 -26.20 1.68 1.95
CA LEU A 202 -25.58 0.53 2.63
C LEU A 202 -25.50 0.69 4.16
N GLY A 203 -25.87 1.88 4.68
CA GLY A 203 -25.77 2.21 6.10
C GLY A 203 -24.32 2.29 6.59
N CYS A 204 -23.40 2.82 5.76
CA CYS A 204 -22.00 2.96 6.11
C CYS A 204 -21.45 4.34 5.67
N SER A 205 -20.26 4.71 6.21
CA SER A 205 -19.56 5.90 5.74
C SER A 205 -18.90 5.65 4.39
N LEU A 206 -18.61 6.72 3.64
CA LEU A 206 -17.85 6.64 2.39
C LEU A 206 -16.45 6.04 2.62
N ALA A 207 -15.83 6.33 3.76
CA ALA A 207 -14.56 5.73 4.13
C ALA A 207 -14.67 4.20 4.29
N GLN A 208 -15.75 3.73 4.93
CA GLN A 208 -16.02 2.30 5.08
C GLN A 208 -16.31 1.63 3.74
N LEU A 209 -17.11 2.24 2.88
CA LEU A 209 -17.37 1.76 1.54
C LEU A 209 -16.08 1.60 0.74
N SER A 210 -15.22 2.62 0.75
CA SER A 210 -13.96 2.65 -0.01
C SER A 210 -12.95 1.59 0.45
N VAL A 211 -12.82 1.38 1.76
CA VAL A 211 -11.96 0.31 2.29
C VAL A 211 -12.57 -1.06 2.01
N ALA A 212 -13.90 -1.23 2.15
CA ALA A 212 -14.59 -2.47 1.83
C ALA A 212 -14.43 -2.85 0.36
N TRP A 213 -14.49 -1.88 -0.55
CA TRP A 213 -14.26 -2.09 -1.98
C TRP A 213 -12.84 -2.63 -2.24
N CYS A 214 -11.81 -2.08 -1.60
CA CYS A 214 -10.46 -2.62 -1.71
C CYS A 214 -10.38 -4.07 -1.18
N LEU A 215 -11.02 -4.35 -0.05
CA LEU A 215 -11.04 -5.69 0.58
C LEU A 215 -11.83 -6.73 -0.22
N ALA A 216 -12.78 -6.30 -1.05
CA ALA A 216 -13.58 -7.21 -1.88
C ALA A 216 -12.77 -7.83 -3.03
N ASN A 217 -11.63 -7.26 -3.38
CA ASN A 217 -10.74 -7.84 -4.39
C ASN A 217 -10.01 -9.05 -3.80
N LYS A 218 -10.25 -10.24 -4.34
CA LYS A 218 -9.69 -11.52 -3.88
C LYS A 218 -8.15 -11.59 -3.87
N ASN A 219 -7.49 -10.74 -4.67
CA ASN A 219 -6.03 -10.68 -4.75
C ASN A 219 -5.42 -9.74 -3.69
N VAL A 220 -6.25 -9.01 -2.95
CA VAL A 220 -5.81 -8.11 -1.88
C VAL A 220 -5.78 -8.88 -0.56
N SER A 221 -4.60 -9.18 -0.06
CA SER A 221 -4.39 -9.86 1.22
C SER A 221 -4.58 -8.92 2.41
N SER A 222 -4.21 -7.65 2.26
CA SER A 222 -4.33 -6.65 3.33
C SER A 222 -4.44 -5.24 2.76
N VAL A 223 -5.28 -4.41 3.41
CA VAL A 223 -5.40 -2.97 3.13
C VAL A 223 -4.73 -2.19 4.23
N ILE A 224 -3.65 -1.47 3.90
CA ILE A 224 -2.90 -0.66 4.87
C ILE A 224 -3.68 0.61 5.17
N LEU A 225 -4.10 0.75 6.41
CA LEU A 225 -4.85 1.90 6.91
C LEU A 225 -3.92 2.94 7.51
N GLY A 226 -4.36 4.20 7.47
CA GLY A 226 -3.75 5.32 8.18
C GLY A 226 -4.77 6.00 9.06
N ALA A 227 -4.44 6.20 10.33
CA ALA A 227 -5.30 6.91 11.28
C ALA A 227 -4.46 7.82 12.17
N SER A 228 -4.95 9.05 12.41
CA SER A 228 -4.36 9.99 13.37
C SER A 228 -5.08 9.97 14.72
N ARG A 229 -6.21 9.26 14.83
CA ARG A 229 -7.04 9.12 16.03
C ARG A 229 -7.63 7.71 16.11
N PRO A 230 -7.79 7.14 17.31
CA PRO A 230 -8.36 5.79 17.50
C PRO A 230 -9.77 5.64 16.90
N SER A 231 -10.59 6.70 16.89
CA SER A 231 -11.93 6.68 16.29
C SER A 231 -11.90 6.39 14.79
N GLN A 232 -10.92 6.95 14.05
CA GLN A 232 -10.75 6.68 12.61
C GLN A 232 -10.37 5.23 12.35
N LEU A 233 -9.52 4.65 13.19
CA LEU A 233 -9.16 3.25 13.07
C LEU A 233 -10.36 2.34 13.34
N LYS A 234 -11.14 2.62 14.38
CA LYS A 234 -12.38 1.86 14.67
C LYS A 234 -13.37 1.93 13.53
N GLU A 235 -13.56 3.11 12.94
CA GLU A 235 -14.42 3.32 11.78
C GLU A 235 -13.96 2.48 10.58
N THR A 236 -12.70 2.57 10.21
CA THR A 236 -12.18 1.87 9.03
C THR A 236 -12.06 0.36 9.23
N LEU A 237 -11.83 -0.14 10.44
CA LEU A 237 -11.86 -1.57 10.74
C LEU A 237 -13.27 -2.16 10.56
N ALA A 238 -14.31 -1.38 10.82
CA ALA A 238 -15.71 -1.81 10.59
C ALA A 238 -16.06 -2.00 9.10
N SER A 239 -15.22 -1.56 8.17
CA SER A 239 -15.39 -1.79 6.72
C SER A 239 -15.53 -3.27 6.36
N ARG A 240 -14.95 -4.17 7.16
CA ARG A 240 -15.08 -5.62 6.95
C ARG A 240 -16.54 -6.09 6.93
N ALA A 241 -17.42 -5.47 7.72
CA ALA A 241 -18.84 -5.79 7.75
C ALA A 241 -19.61 -5.28 6.51
N VAL A 242 -19.01 -4.38 5.72
CA VAL A 242 -19.59 -3.86 4.49
C VAL A 242 -19.28 -4.77 3.30
N VAL A 243 -18.18 -5.50 3.30
CA VAL A 243 -17.75 -6.37 2.18
C VAL A 243 -18.87 -7.29 1.67
N PRO A 244 -19.61 -8.06 2.51
CA PRO A 244 -20.68 -8.92 2.02
C PRO A 244 -21.89 -8.17 1.43
N LYS A 245 -21.99 -6.85 1.63
CA LYS A 245 -23.04 -6.00 1.05
C LYS A 245 -22.69 -5.51 -0.36
N LEU A 246 -21.46 -5.70 -0.84
CA LEU A 246 -21.02 -5.30 -2.16
C LEU A 246 -21.50 -6.30 -3.22
N THR A 247 -22.82 -6.32 -3.45
CA THR A 247 -23.44 -7.12 -4.51
C THR A 247 -23.04 -6.61 -5.91
N PRO A 248 -23.24 -7.39 -6.99
CA PRO A 248 -23.00 -6.92 -8.36
C PRO A 248 -23.71 -5.60 -8.68
N ASP A 249 -24.95 -5.40 -8.21
CA ASP A 249 -25.70 -4.15 -8.40
C ASP A 249 -25.06 -2.97 -7.69
N VAL A 250 -24.57 -3.18 -6.45
CA VAL A 250 -23.85 -2.15 -5.70
C VAL A 250 -22.53 -1.80 -6.40
N LEU A 251 -21.78 -2.79 -6.88
CA LEU A 251 -20.55 -2.56 -7.63
C LEU A 251 -20.82 -1.79 -8.93
N ALA A 252 -21.89 -2.10 -9.67
CA ALA A 252 -22.30 -1.36 -10.85
C ALA A 252 -22.64 0.11 -10.54
N ARG A 253 -23.33 0.37 -9.41
CA ARG A 253 -23.61 1.74 -8.93
C ARG A 253 -22.33 2.50 -8.56
N ILE A 254 -21.36 1.82 -7.95
CA ILE A 254 -20.04 2.40 -7.66
C ILE A 254 -19.35 2.79 -8.97
N GLU A 255 -19.31 1.88 -9.95
CA GLU A 255 -18.69 2.16 -11.26
C GLU A 255 -19.37 3.35 -11.96
N ALA A 256 -20.70 3.41 -11.97
CA ALA A 256 -21.43 4.54 -12.53
C ALA A 256 -21.13 5.89 -11.82
N ALA A 257 -20.93 5.86 -10.50
CA ALA A 257 -20.63 7.07 -9.73
C ALA A 257 -19.22 7.62 -10.01
N ILE A 258 -18.26 6.77 -10.36
CA ILE A 258 -16.87 7.17 -10.64
C ILE A 258 -16.56 7.31 -12.14
N ALA A 259 -17.47 6.91 -13.02
CA ALA A 259 -17.34 7.15 -14.46
C ALA A 259 -17.21 8.64 -14.76
N GLU A 260 -16.40 8.97 -15.77
CA GLU A 260 -16.34 10.36 -16.25
C GLU A 260 -17.67 10.78 -16.87
N PRO A 261 -18.12 12.02 -16.66
CA PRO A 261 -19.32 12.52 -17.32
C PRO A 261 -19.14 12.46 -18.85
N GLY A 262 -19.89 11.58 -19.53
CA GLY A 262 -19.83 11.43 -21.00
C GLY A 262 -19.12 10.16 -21.51
N ALA A 263 -18.74 9.25 -20.64
CA ALA A 263 -18.13 7.96 -21.01
C ALA A 263 -19.17 6.81 -21.17
N LEU A 264 -20.44 7.15 -21.48
CA LEU A 264 -21.51 6.19 -21.84
C LEU A 264 -21.85 6.31 -23.31
#